data_b1956be84fe380abae5fbc45478f739c
#
_entry.id   b1956be84fe380abae5fbc45478f739c
#
_cell.length_a   1.000
_cell.length_b   1.000
_cell.length_c   1.000
_cell.angle_alpha   90.00
_cell.angle_beta   90.00
_cell.angle_gamma   90.00
#
_symmetry.space_group_name_H-M   'P 1'
#
loop_
_entity.id
_entity.type
_entity.pdbx_description
1 polymer ?
#
loop_
_entity_poly.entity_id
_entity_poly.type
_entity_poly.pdbx_seq_one_letter_code
_entity_poly.pdbx_strand_id
1 'polypeptide(L)'
;VSILERSLQDTVVAVTGAGGSIGGALARHLLSSGARVVAADLRPESLASLREEWHEDRLVTSVGDIRHEATSEAIIGAGVEAFGQVDSVVANAAIGFYGGLLDYSAQEVDLMVDVNVKGTVWLARAAVQQYRAQGSGGDIVIIGSVAGLLIGGGKEAVYSATKGAQINLGYALDRELRGEGIRTTTIAPAGVNTPFAAADGRFGDVDPSQGPFMEPTDIARAVDYTLRQPRRMRTELWTTWSMAEEH
;
A
#
# COMPACT_ATOMS: atom_id res chain seq x y z
N VAL A 1 22.50 18.72 14.95
CA VAL A 1 21.03 18.77 15.09
C VAL A 1 20.54 17.35 14.86
N SER A 2 20.22 16.61 15.92
CA SER A 2 19.57 15.29 15.79
C SER A 2 18.21 15.54 15.14
N ILE A 3 18.07 15.16 13.89
CA ILE A 3 16.75 14.98 13.29
C ILE A 3 16.17 13.78 14.06
N LEU A 4 15.18 14.05 14.92
CA LEU A 4 14.50 13.02 15.68
C LEU A 4 13.60 12.23 14.70
N GLU A 5 14.20 11.38 13.91
CA GLU A 5 13.50 10.38 13.14
C GLU A 5 13.00 9.29 14.11
N ARG A 6 11.77 8.85 13.90
CA ARG A 6 11.22 7.72 14.63
C ARG A 6 11.93 6.45 14.17
N SER A 7 12.42 5.63 15.10
CA SER A 7 12.92 4.29 14.77
C SER A 7 11.76 3.41 14.34
N LEU A 8 11.99 2.54 13.37
CA LEU A 8 11.09 1.44 13.02
C LEU A 8 11.40 0.14 13.78
N GLN A 9 12.42 0.16 14.65
CA GLN A 9 12.75 -1.01 15.46
C GLN A 9 11.52 -1.46 16.25
N ASP A 10 11.13 -2.73 16.07
CA ASP A 10 9.98 -3.39 16.68
C ASP A 10 8.60 -2.76 16.37
N THR A 11 8.53 -1.78 15.46
CA THR A 11 7.26 -1.25 14.94
C THR A 11 6.56 -2.34 14.12
N VAL A 12 5.30 -2.60 14.40
CA VAL A 12 4.50 -3.61 13.67
C VAL A 12 3.77 -2.98 12.51
N VAL A 13 4.06 -3.43 11.30
CA VAL A 13 3.50 -2.90 10.05
C VAL A 13 2.77 -4.00 9.27
N ALA A 14 1.48 -3.84 9.03
CA ALA A 14 0.73 -4.73 8.15
C ALA A 14 0.75 -4.22 6.70
N VAL A 15 1.12 -5.08 5.75
CA VAL A 15 1.25 -4.76 4.32
C VAL A 15 0.36 -5.69 3.51
N THR A 16 -0.60 -5.14 2.75
CA THR A 16 -1.43 -5.91 1.83
C THR A 16 -0.81 -5.97 0.44
N GLY A 17 -1.04 -7.07 -0.29
CA GLY A 17 -0.38 -7.31 -1.57
C GLY A 17 1.13 -7.52 -1.43
N ALA A 18 1.56 -8.07 -0.29
CA ALA A 18 2.96 -8.26 0.06
C ALA A 18 3.68 -9.30 -0.83
N GLY A 19 2.94 -10.11 -1.56
CA GLY A 19 3.50 -11.01 -2.56
C GLY A 19 3.78 -10.36 -3.92
N GLY A 20 3.30 -9.12 -4.14
CA GLY A 20 3.57 -8.34 -5.35
C GLY A 20 4.91 -7.60 -5.31
N SER A 21 5.28 -6.96 -6.43
CA SER A 21 6.58 -6.29 -6.56
C SER A 21 6.79 -5.18 -5.53
N ILE A 22 5.87 -4.21 -5.46
CA ILE A 22 5.96 -3.09 -4.51
C ILE A 22 5.81 -3.61 -3.08
N GLY A 23 4.79 -4.44 -2.82
CA GLY A 23 4.52 -4.97 -1.48
C GLY A 23 5.65 -5.84 -0.95
N GLY A 24 6.25 -6.68 -1.80
CA GLY A 24 7.39 -7.53 -1.44
C GLY A 24 8.67 -6.73 -1.17
N ALA A 25 8.95 -5.72 -2.00
CA ALA A 25 10.07 -4.80 -1.75
C ALA A 25 9.88 -4.03 -0.45
N LEU A 26 8.65 -3.56 -0.18
CA LEU A 26 8.29 -2.86 1.03
C LEU A 26 8.44 -3.75 2.27
N ALA A 27 7.90 -4.97 2.23
CA ALA A 27 8.00 -5.90 3.36
C ALA A 27 9.49 -6.17 3.71
N ARG A 28 10.33 -6.47 2.72
CA ARG A 28 11.76 -6.68 2.92
C ARG A 28 12.47 -5.44 3.47
N HIS A 29 12.14 -4.27 2.94
CA HIS A 29 12.74 -3.01 3.39
C HIS A 29 12.40 -2.72 4.85
N LEU A 30 11.14 -2.88 5.24
CA LEU A 30 10.68 -2.67 6.62
C LEU A 30 11.34 -3.67 7.58
N LEU A 31 11.39 -4.95 7.22
CA LEU A 31 12.06 -6.00 7.99
C LEU A 31 13.55 -5.69 8.19
N SER A 32 14.24 -5.29 7.12
CA SER A 32 15.65 -4.86 7.17
C SER A 32 15.86 -3.61 8.02
N SER A 33 14.85 -2.75 8.13
CA SER A 33 14.83 -1.55 8.96
C SER A 33 14.51 -1.82 10.45
N GLY A 34 14.33 -3.09 10.81
CA GLY A 34 14.04 -3.50 12.18
C GLY A 34 12.55 -3.59 12.53
N ALA A 35 11.65 -3.37 11.59
CA ALA A 35 10.22 -3.55 11.82
C ALA A 35 9.82 -5.03 11.93
N ARG A 36 8.65 -5.29 12.50
CA ARG A 36 7.93 -6.55 12.42
C ARG A 36 6.83 -6.39 11.38
N VAL A 37 6.64 -7.39 10.52
CA VAL A 37 5.72 -7.26 9.38
C VAL A 37 4.64 -8.33 9.41
N VAL A 38 3.40 -7.90 9.19
CA VAL A 38 2.29 -8.77 8.80
C VAL A 38 2.18 -8.68 7.27
N ALA A 39 2.69 -9.68 6.57
CA ALA A 39 2.63 -9.74 5.11
C ALA A 39 1.33 -10.43 4.67
N ALA A 40 0.44 -9.70 4.01
CA ALA A 40 -0.84 -10.22 3.57
C ALA A 40 -0.95 -10.27 2.04
N ASP A 41 -1.47 -11.37 1.51
CA ASP A 41 -1.74 -11.54 0.08
C ASP A 41 -2.92 -12.48 -0.15
N LEU A 42 -3.47 -12.44 -1.37
CA LEU A 42 -4.54 -13.34 -1.79
C LEU A 42 -4.03 -14.80 -1.89
N ARG A 43 -2.80 -14.99 -2.32
CA ARG A 43 -2.22 -16.31 -2.65
C ARG A 43 -1.10 -16.67 -1.68
N PRO A 44 -1.15 -17.84 -1.03
CA PRO A 44 -0.12 -18.26 -0.08
C PRO A 44 1.26 -18.45 -0.72
N GLU A 45 1.31 -18.88 -2.00
CA GLU A 45 2.56 -19.09 -2.74
C GLU A 45 3.31 -17.78 -3.00
N SER A 46 2.61 -16.66 -3.14
CA SER A 46 3.23 -15.35 -3.36
C SER A 46 4.02 -14.84 -2.14
N LEU A 47 3.75 -15.41 -0.96
CA LEU A 47 4.42 -15.09 0.28
C LEU A 47 5.56 -16.07 0.64
N ALA A 48 5.79 -17.11 -0.19
CA ALA A 48 6.74 -18.17 0.13
C ALA A 48 8.16 -17.65 0.33
N SER A 49 8.66 -16.80 -0.58
CA SER A 49 10.01 -16.25 -0.48
C SER A 49 10.22 -15.39 0.78
N LEU A 50 9.21 -14.62 1.18
CA LEU A 50 9.30 -13.86 2.43
C LEU A 50 9.42 -14.78 3.65
N ARG A 51 8.68 -15.90 3.69
CA ARG A 51 8.75 -16.89 4.76
C ARG A 51 10.07 -17.65 4.81
N GLU A 52 10.71 -17.84 3.67
CA GLU A 52 12.03 -18.47 3.59
C GLU A 52 13.16 -17.51 4.03
N GLU A 53 13.00 -16.21 3.76
CA GLU A 53 14.00 -15.18 4.06
C GLU A 53 13.96 -14.70 5.53
N TRP A 54 12.79 -14.76 6.18
CA TRP A 54 12.55 -14.12 7.48
C TRP A 54 11.91 -15.05 8.51
N HIS A 55 12.39 -14.97 9.74
CA HIS A 55 11.87 -15.73 10.87
C HIS A 55 10.53 -15.19 11.38
N GLU A 56 9.75 -16.07 12.02
CA GLU A 56 8.41 -15.76 12.56
C GLU A 56 8.39 -14.77 13.72
N ASP A 57 9.53 -14.50 14.36
CA ASP A 57 9.69 -13.43 15.35
C ASP A 57 9.65 -12.03 14.72
N ARG A 58 9.81 -11.93 13.40
CA ARG A 58 9.81 -10.68 12.64
C ARG A 58 8.74 -10.62 11.55
N LEU A 59 8.29 -11.75 11.05
CA LEU A 59 7.33 -11.86 9.95
C LEU A 59 6.23 -12.86 10.28
N VAL A 60 4.99 -12.41 10.16
CA VAL A 60 3.82 -13.30 10.11
C VAL A 60 3.09 -13.07 8.78
N THR A 61 2.49 -14.13 8.24
CA THR A 61 1.74 -14.04 6.98
C THR A 61 0.25 -14.23 7.21
N SER A 62 -0.56 -13.48 6.46
CA SER A 62 -2.02 -13.62 6.45
C SER A 62 -2.49 -13.81 5.01
N VAL A 63 -3.27 -14.85 4.76
CA VAL A 63 -3.78 -15.17 3.41
C VAL A 63 -5.27 -14.91 3.37
N GLY A 64 -5.71 -14.11 2.38
CA GLY A 64 -7.14 -13.84 2.22
C GLY A 64 -7.43 -12.80 1.14
N ASP A 65 -8.69 -12.76 0.75
CA ASP A 65 -9.19 -11.81 -0.24
C ASP A 65 -9.59 -10.50 0.44
N ILE A 66 -8.84 -9.43 0.14
CA ILE A 66 -9.04 -8.10 0.74
C ILE A 66 -10.41 -7.47 0.43
N ARG A 67 -11.16 -8.00 -0.53
CA ARG A 67 -12.54 -7.58 -0.81
C ARG A 67 -13.49 -7.86 0.34
N HIS A 68 -13.14 -8.76 1.25
CA HIS A 68 -13.92 -9.16 2.42
C HIS A 68 -13.40 -8.46 3.68
N GLU A 69 -14.30 -7.84 4.44
CA GLU A 69 -13.98 -7.17 5.70
C GLU A 69 -13.25 -8.09 6.69
N ALA A 70 -13.72 -9.34 6.82
CA ALA A 70 -13.12 -10.34 7.70
C ALA A 70 -11.64 -10.62 7.39
N THR A 71 -11.19 -10.47 6.14
CA THR A 71 -9.76 -10.59 5.79
C THR A 71 -8.94 -9.48 6.43
N SER A 72 -9.44 -8.25 6.41
CA SER A 72 -8.76 -7.12 7.06
C SER A 72 -8.69 -7.29 8.58
N GLU A 73 -9.75 -7.78 9.19
CA GLU A 73 -9.77 -8.13 10.62
C GLU A 73 -8.75 -9.24 10.95
N ALA A 74 -8.67 -10.27 10.10
CA ALA A 74 -7.70 -11.35 10.25
C ALA A 74 -6.25 -10.87 10.11
N ILE A 75 -5.96 -9.94 9.19
CA ILE A 75 -4.64 -9.32 9.03
C ILE A 75 -4.22 -8.60 10.31
N ILE A 76 -5.11 -7.76 10.85
CA ILE A 76 -4.83 -7.04 12.10
C ILE A 76 -4.70 -8.02 13.27
N GLY A 77 -5.61 -9.00 13.37
CA GLY A 77 -5.57 -10.04 14.40
C GLY A 77 -4.26 -10.83 14.41
N ALA A 78 -3.74 -11.19 13.23
CA ALA A 78 -2.45 -11.89 13.12
C ALA A 78 -1.28 -11.05 13.68
N GLY A 79 -1.29 -9.74 13.47
CA GLY A 79 -0.28 -8.84 14.04
C GLY A 79 -0.39 -8.74 15.55
N VAL A 80 -1.62 -8.64 16.07
CA VAL A 80 -1.87 -8.59 17.52
C VAL A 80 -1.48 -9.92 18.19
N GLU A 81 -1.84 -11.05 17.59
CA GLU A 81 -1.49 -12.38 18.11
C GLU A 81 0.02 -12.62 18.15
N ALA A 82 0.72 -12.29 17.05
CA ALA A 82 2.15 -12.54 16.93
C ALA A 82 3.02 -11.52 17.67
N PHE A 83 2.61 -10.25 17.70
CA PHE A 83 3.47 -9.14 18.12
C PHE A 83 2.86 -8.25 19.22
N GLY A 84 1.62 -8.52 19.63
CA GLY A 84 0.91 -7.78 20.68
C GLY A 84 0.25 -6.49 20.24
N GLN A 85 0.52 -6.00 19.03
CA GLN A 85 0.02 -4.72 18.51
C GLN A 85 0.09 -4.65 16.99
N VAL A 86 -0.52 -3.60 16.41
CA VAL A 86 -0.27 -3.12 15.05
C VAL A 86 -0.12 -1.60 15.12
N ASP A 87 1.01 -1.08 14.66
CA ASP A 87 1.31 0.37 14.69
C ASP A 87 0.99 1.08 13.39
N SER A 88 1.09 0.37 12.27
CA SER A 88 0.90 0.95 10.95
C SER A 88 0.32 -0.06 9.98
N VAL A 89 -0.47 0.41 9.03
CA VAL A 89 -0.94 -0.40 7.90
C VAL A 89 -0.57 0.25 6.58
N VAL A 90 -0.24 -0.58 5.57
CA VAL A 90 0.00 -0.15 4.21
C VAL A 90 -1.01 -0.83 3.28
N ALA A 91 -1.99 -0.07 2.81
CA ALA A 91 -2.95 -0.48 1.80
C ALA A 91 -2.29 -0.44 0.42
N ASN A 92 -1.60 -1.52 0.06
CA ASN A 92 -0.86 -1.63 -1.20
C ASN A 92 -1.54 -2.58 -2.19
N ALA A 93 -2.35 -3.55 -1.74
CA ALA A 93 -3.06 -4.45 -2.63
C ALA A 93 -3.93 -3.67 -3.63
N ALA A 94 -3.70 -3.90 -4.90
CA ALA A 94 -4.45 -3.28 -5.99
C ALA A 94 -4.40 -4.14 -7.25
N ILE A 95 -5.37 -3.94 -8.11
CA ILE A 95 -5.42 -4.48 -9.47
C ILE A 95 -5.75 -3.37 -10.45
N GLY A 96 -5.42 -3.59 -11.71
CA GLY A 96 -5.79 -2.70 -12.81
C GLY A 96 -6.04 -3.50 -14.07
N PHE A 97 -7.07 -3.11 -14.80
CA PHE A 97 -7.32 -3.50 -16.17
C PHE A 97 -7.26 -2.25 -17.03
N TYR A 98 -6.74 -2.36 -18.23
CA TYR A 98 -6.46 -1.25 -19.12
C TYR A 98 -7.18 -1.45 -20.45
N GLY A 99 -7.76 -0.38 -20.99
CA GLY A 99 -8.54 -0.41 -22.20
C GLY A 99 -9.43 0.83 -22.33
N GLY A 100 -10.10 0.99 -23.46
CA GLY A 100 -11.17 2.00 -23.60
C GLY A 100 -12.34 1.68 -22.68
N LEU A 101 -13.17 2.67 -22.39
CA LEU A 101 -14.31 2.49 -21.45
C LEU A 101 -15.24 1.33 -21.84
N LEU A 102 -15.39 1.05 -23.11
CA LEU A 102 -16.26 -0.03 -23.61
C LEU A 102 -15.57 -1.39 -23.68
N ASP A 103 -14.27 -1.46 -23.42
CA ASP A 103 -13.50 -2.71 -23.45
C ASP A 103 -13.59 -3.47 -22.12
N TYR A 104 -13.99 -2.78 -21.02
CA TYR A 104 -14.12 -3.41 -19.71
C TYR A 104 -15.36 -4.29 -19.61
N SER A 105 -15.19 -5.50 -19.13
CA SER A 105 -16.31 -6.32 -18.65
C SER A 105 -16.85 -5.78 -17.31
N ALA A 106 -18.10 -6.09 -16.99
CA ALA A 106 -18.68 -5.73 -15.69
C ALA A 106 -17.87 -6.32 -14.53
N GLN A 107 -17.36 -7.57 -14.68
CA GLN A 107 -16.56 -8.23 -13.67
C GLN A 107 -15.22 -7.50 -13.41
N GLU A 108 -14.56 -6.97 -14.44
CA GLU A 108 -13.32 -6.20 -14.27
C GLU A 108 -13.56 -4.86 -13.57
N VAL A 109 -14.68 -4.18 -13.88
CA VAL A 109 -15.08 -2.96 -13.19
C VAL A 109 -15.35 -3.24 -11.72
N ASP A 110 -16.19 -4.22 -11.41
CA ASP A 110 -16.52 -4.62 -10.04
C ASP A 110 -15.27 -5.02 -9.27
N LEU A 111 -14.40 -5.80 -9.87
CA LEU A 111 -13.18 -6.30 -9.24
C LEU A 111 -12.21 -5.15 -8.91
N MET A 112 -12.02 -4.17 -9.81
CA MET A 112 -11.19 -2.98 -9.53
C MET A 112 -11.75 -2.16 -8.38
N VAL A 113 -13.07 -1.95 -8.33
CA VAL A 113 -13.72 -1.21 -7.23
C VAL A 113 -13.60 -1.98 -5.92
N ASP A 114 -13.88 -3.27 -5.94
CA ASP A 114 -13.87 -4.11 -4.75
C ASP A 114 -12.48 -4.23 -4.13
N VAL A 115 -11.45 -4.45 -4.95
CA VAL A 115 -10.07 -4.58 -4.45
C VAL A 115 -9.51 -3.21 -4.05
N ASN A 116 -9.53 -2.24 -4.97
CA ASN A 116 -8.80 -0.98 -4.78
C ASN A 116 -9.51 -0.05 -3.79
N VAL A 117 -10.84 0.00 -3.82
CA VAL A 117 -11.61 0.93 -2.96
C VAL A 117 -12.08 0.23 -1.70
N LYS A 118 -12.90 -0.80 -1.82
CA LYS A 118 -13.46 -1.49 -0.64
C LYS A 118 -12.36 -2.12 0.20
N GLY A 119 -11.38 -2.81 -0.43
CA GLY A 119 -10.26 -3.41 0.28
C GLY A 119 -9.46 -2.39 1.09
N THR A 120 -9.22 -1.19 0.54
CA THR A 120 -8.57 -0.09 1.27
C THR A 120 -9.42 0.39 2.45
N VAL A 121 -10.74 0.52 2.26
CA VAL A 121 -11.67 0.93 3.33
C VAL A 121 -11.70 -0.09 4.45
N TRP A 122 -11.78 -1.39 4.14
CA TRP A 122 -11.81 -2.45 5.16
C TRP A 122 -10.53 -2.51 5.98
N LEU A 123 -9.36 -2.40 5.33
CA LEU A 123 -8.09 -2.37 6.04
C LEU A 123 -7.97 -1.14 6.94
N ALA A 124 -8.33 0.05 6.44
CA ALA A 124 -8.31 1.27 7.22
C ALA A 124 -9.27 1.18 8.42
N ARG A 125 -10.47 0.64 8.23
CA ARG A 125 -11.45 0.44 9.31
C ARG A 125 -10.92 -0.50 10.40
N ALA A 126 -10.39 -1.66 10.03
CA ALA A 126 -9.82 -2.61 10.98
C ALA A 126 -8.63 -2.00 11.74
N ALA A 127 -7.77 -1.25 11.05
CA ALA A 127 -6.65 -0.54 11.67
C ALA A 127 -7.13 0.52 12.69
N VAL A 128 -8.12 1.35 12.32
CA VAL A 128 -8.66 2.38 13.23
C VAL A 128 -9.28 1.74 14.48
N GLN A 129 -10.03 0.65 14.33
CA GLN A 129 -10.58 -0.09 15.48
C GLN A 129 -9.46 -0.56 16.41
N GLN A 130 -8.38 -1.12 15.86
CA GLN A 130 -7.24 -1.57 16.64
C GLN A 130 -6.49 -0.41 17.30
N TYR A 131 -6.25 0.70 16.58
CA TYR A 131 -5.56 1.87 17.15
C TYR A 131 -6.34 2.50 18.30
N ARG A 132 -7.67 2.53 18.21
CA ARG A 132 -8.54 2.97 19.32
C ARG A 132 -8.45 2.01 20.52
N ALA A 133 -8.46 0.70 20.27
CA ALA A 133 -8.32 -0.29 21.34
C ALA A 133 -6.96 -0.20 22.03
N GLN A 134 -5.87 0.07 21.30
CA GLN A 134 -4.53 0.25 21.85
C GLN A 134 -4.35 1.62 22.55
N GLY A 135 -5.10 2.64 22.16
CA GLY A 135 -4.94 4.01 22.65
C GLY A 135 -3.64 4.70 22.22
N SER A 136 -2.95 4.17 21.20
CA SER A 136 -1.61 4.63 20.78
C SER A 136 -1.62 5.55 19.56
N GLY A 137 -2.77 5.70 18.88
CA GLY A 137 -2.82 6.22 17.52
C GLY A 137 -2.18 5.22 16.54
N GLY A 138 -1.83 5.67 15.33
CA GLY A 138 -1.24 4.79 14.31
C GLY A 138 -0.99 5.50 12.99
N ASP A 139 -0.49 4.75 11.99
CA ASP A 139 -0.27 5.25 10.64
C ASP A 139 -1.01 4.41 9.61
N ILE A 140 -1.74 5.06 8.71
CA ILE A 140 -2.38 4.45 7.54
C ILE A 140 -1.68 5.02 6.31
N VAL A 141 -0.98 4.15 5.57
CA VAL A 141 -0.36 4.51 4.29
C VAL A 141 -1.17 3.86 3.17
N ILE A 142 -1.56 4.65 2.19
CA ILE A 142 -2.31 4.17 1.01
C ILE A 142 -1.39 4.30 -0.21
N ILE A 143 -1.17 3.21 -0.94
CA ILE A 143 -0.47 3.26 -2.21
C ILE A 143 -1.49 3.58 -3.31
N GLY A 144 -1.57 4.87 -3.61
CA GLY A 144 -2.40 5.42 -4.68
C GLY A 144 -1.76 5.25 -6.07
N SER A 145 -1.92 6.26 -6.91
CA SER A 145 -1.24 6.45 -8.20
C SER A 145 -1.44 7.89 -8.68
N VAL A 146 -0.52 8.43 -9.46
CA VAL A 146 -0.72 9.70 -10.16
C VAL A 146 -1.91 9.65 -11.13
N ALA A 147 -2.29 8.47 -11.60
CA ALA A 147 -3.51 8.26 -12.39
C ALA A 147 -4.77 8.77 -11.67
N GLY A 148 -4.79 8.70 -10.31
CA GLY A 148 -5.88 9.26 -9.50
C GLY A 148 -5.89 10.79 -9.41
N LEU A 149 -4.86 11.47 -9.91
CA LEU A 149 -4.71 12.92 -9.95
C LEU A 149 -4.99 13.52 -11.35
N LEU A 150 -5.62 12.76 -12.24
CA LEU A 150 -5.85 13.12 -13.65
C LEU A 150 -4.56 13.23 -14.47
N ILE A 151 -3.50 12.56 -14.03
CA ILE A 151 -2.21 12.50 -14.72
C ILE A 151 -1.98 11.03 -15.09
N GLY A 152 -2.59 10.58 -16.16
CA GLY A 152 -2.50 9.19 -16.61
C GLY A 152 -2.35 9.10 -18.13
N GLY A 153 -1.88 7.93 -18.60
CA GLY A 153 -1.59 7.69 -20.03
C GLY A 153 -2.80 7.46 -20.94
N GLY A 154 -4.02 7.57 -20.41
CA GLY A 154 -5.25 7.21 -21.11
C GLY A 154 -5.55 5.71 -21.09
N LYS A 155 -6.76 5.32 -21.54
CA LYS A 155 -7.24 3.93 -21.51
C LYS A 155 -7.20 3.25 -20.15
N GLU A 156 -7.39 4.01 -19.06
CA GLU A 156 -7.37 3.54 -17.68
C GLU A 156 -8.45 4.21 -16.80
N ALA A 157 -9.59 4.57 -17.43
CA ALA A 157 -10.62 5.38 -16.78
C ALA A 157 -11.12 4.81 -15.44
N VAL A 158 -11.39 3.51 -15.38
CA VAL A 158 -11.91 2.86 -14.15
C VAL A 158 -10.80 2.74 -13.10
N TYR A 159 -9.59 2.35 -13.51
CA TYR A 159 -8.44 2.32 -12.61
C TYR A 159 -8.17 3.70 -12.02
N SER A 160 -8.11 4.74 -12.85
CA SER A 160 -7.92 6.13 -12.41
C SER A 160 -9.01 6.58 -11.43
N ALA A 161 -10.27 6.23 -11.68
CA ALA A 161 -11.36 6.51 -10.75
C ALA A 161 -11.15 5.84 -9.39
N THR A 162 -10.72 4.57 -9.36
CA THR A 162 -10.44 3.87 -8.08
C THR A 162 -9.25 4.49 -7.34
N LYS A 163 -8.21 4.93 -8.06
CA LYS A 163 -7.04 5.62 -7.49
C LYS A 163 -7.39 7.03 -6.99
N GLY A 164 -8.26 7.73 -7.69
CA GLY A 164 -8.85 8.99 -7.22
C GLY A 164 -9.67 8.81 -5.93
N ALA A 165 -10.45 7.74 -5.86
CA ALA A 165 -11.18 7.38 -4.64
C ALA A 165 -10.23 7.12 -3.45
N GLN A 166 -9.13 6.39 -3.65
CA GLN A 166 -8.12 6.16 -2.61
C GLN A 166 -7.47 7.46 -2.11
N ILE A 167 -7.14 8.40 -3.01
CA ILE A 167 -6.57 9.70 -2.63
C ILE A 167 -7.56 10.52 -1.81
N ASN A 168 -8.81 10.60 -2.25
CA ASN A 168 -9.84 11.31 -1.51
C ASN A 168 -10.17 10.66 -0.16
N LEU A 169 -10.17 9.33 -0.10
CA LEU A 169 -10.29 8.59 1.17
C LEU A 169 -9.15 8.98 2.13
N GLY A 170 -7.90 9.04 1.64
CA GLY A 170 -6.74 9.46 2.42
C GLY A 170 -6.93 10.83 3.06
N TYR A 171 -7.37 11.83 2.28
CA TYR A 171 -7.66 13.18 2.79
C TYR A 171 -8.83 13.20 3.80
N ALA A 172 -9.87 12.38 3.57
CA ALA A 172 -11.00 12.32 4.47
C ALA A 172 -10.60 11.71 5.83
N LEU A 173 -9.88 10.59 5.81
CA LEU A 173 -9.39 9.91 7.01
C LEU A 173 -8.41 10.79 7.80
N ASP A 174 -7.51 11.53 7.14
CA ASP A 174 -6.62 12.45 7.84
C ASP A 174 -7.40 13.52 8.62
N ARG A 175 -8.43 14.11 8.00
CA ARG A 175 -9.26 15.11 8.67
C ARG A 175 -10.07 14.53 9.83
N GLU A 176 -10.58 13.32 9.66
CA GLU A 176 -11.41 12.65 10.66
C GLU A 176 -10.59 12.17 11.87
N LEU A 177 -9.40 11.60 11.63
CA LEU A 177 -8.71 10.78 12.62
C LEU A 177 -7.48 11.45 13.26
N ARG A 178 -7.01 12.57 12.72
CA ARG A 178 -5.80 13.24 13.24
C ARG A 178 -5.91 13.66 14.71
N GLY A 179 -7.12 13.99 15.16
CA GLY A 179 -7.39 14.33 16.57
C GLY A 179 -7.17 13.16 17.54
N GLU A 180 -7.19 11.92 17.01
CA GLU A 180 -6.93 10.68 17.74
C GLU A 180 -5.47 10.21 17.62
N GLY A 181 -4.58 11.04 17.04
CA GLY A 181 -3.18 10.68 16.79
C GLY A 181 -3.00 9.65 15.67
N ILE A 182 -3.99 9.46 14.80
CA ILE A 182 -3.90 8.60 13.62
C ILE A 182 -3.57 9.48 12.41
N ARG A 183 -2.48 9.16 11.71
CA ARG A 183 -2.05 9.84 10.49
C ARG A 183 -2.42 9.02 9.28
N THR A 184 -2.89 9.67 8.24
CA THR A 184 -3.12 9.03 6.94
C THR A 184 -2.28 9.72 5.87
N THR A 185 -1.51 8.93 5.12
CA THR A 185 -0.70 9.41 4.00
C THR A 185 -1.00 8.61 2.76
N THR A 186 -1.27 9.29 1.65
CA THR A 186 -1.32 8.63 0.34
C THR A 186 0.01 8.87 -0.39
N ILE A 187 0.65 7.79 -0.85
CA ILE A 187 1.78 7.85 -1.77
C ILE A 187 1.23 7.51 -3.15
N ALA A 188 1.39 8.41 -4.09
CA ALA A 188 0.89 8.31 -5.46
C ALA A 188 2.07 8.19 -6.45
N PRO A 189 2.54 6.97 -6.74
CA PRO A 189 3.59 6.75 -7.72
C PRO A 189 3.12 6.98 -9.15
N ALA A 190 4.04 7.43 -9.98
CA ALA A 190 3.98 7.32 -11.43
C ALA A 190 4.43 5.91 -11.89
N GLY A 191 5.13 5.77 -13.00
CA GLY A 191 5.59 4.48 -13.51
C GLY A 191 6.56 3.78 -12.55
N VAL A 192 6.26 2.52 -12.19
CA VAL A 192 7.13 1.65 -11.38
C VAL A 192 7.40 0.37 -12.16
N ASN A 193 8.65 -0.06 -12.23
CA ASN A 193 9.08 -1.28 -12.88
C ASN A 193 8.48 -2.52 -12.21
N THR A 194 7.36 -2.99 -12.72
CA THR A 194 6.60 -4.11 -12.18
C THR A 194 5.86 -4.86 -13.29
N PRO A 195 5.58 -6.16 -13.11
CA PRO A 195 4.68 -6.88 -14.03
C PRO A 195 3.30 -6.24 -14.15
N PHE A 196 2.84 -5.54 -13.12
CA PHE A 196 1.59 -4.78 -13.15
C PHE A 196 1.65 -3.63 -14.17
N ALA A 197 2.79 -2.96 -14.28
CA ALA A 197 2.99 -1.91 -15.27
C ALA A 197 3.05 -2.45 -16.72
N ALA A 198 3.55 -3.69 -16.89
CA ALA A 198 3.63 -4.35 -18.20
C ALA A 198 2.30 -4.98 -18.64
N ALA A 199 1.32 -5.09 -17.74
CA ALA A 199 0.07 -5.77 -18.05
C ALA A 199 -0.76 -5.00 -19.09
N ASP A 200 -1.44 -5.76 -19.97
CA ASP A 200 -2.45 -5.29 -20.92
C ASP A 200 -2.00 -4.17 -21.89
N GLY A 201 -0.69 -4.12 -22.20
CA GLY A 201 -0.16 -3.13 -23.14
C GLY A 201 -0.27 -1.67 -22.67
N ARG A 202 -0.33 -1.43 -21.35
CA ARG A 202 -0.45 -0.09 -20.75
C ARG A 202 0.60 0.87 -21.26
N PHE A 203 1.84 0.40 -21.43
CA PHE A 203 2.95 1.19 -21.94
C PHE A 203 3.39 0.77 -23.36
N GLY A 204 2.50 0.09 -24.12
CA GLY A 204 2.81 -0.44 -25.44
C GLY A 204 3.87 -1.54 -25.38
N ASP A 205 4.84 -1.50 -26.30
CA ASP A 205 5.95 -2.46 -26.38
C ASP A 205 7.14 -2.11 -25.46
N VAL A 206 6.98 -1.15 -24.55
CA VAL A 206 8.06 -0.76 -23.62
C VAL A 206 8.23 -1.84 -22.57
N ASP A 207 9.40 -2.47 -22.52
CA ASP A 207 9.81 -3.32 -21.42
C ASP A 207 10.00 -2.44 -20.17
N PRO A 208 9.21 -2.63 -19.09
CA PRO A 208 9.33 -1.80 -17.89
C PRO A 208 10.73 -1.85 -17.26
N SER A 209 11.49 -2.92 -17.46
CA SER A 209 12.88 -3.03 -16.98
C SER A 209 13.87 -2.17 -17.76
N GLN A 210 13.49 -1.73 -18.96
CA GLN A 210 14.31 -0.90 -19.87
C GLN A 210 13.78 0.54 -19.94
N GLY A 211 12.61 0.81 -19.35
CA GLY A 211 11.96 2.10 -19.41
C GLY A 211 12.40 3.06 -18.31
N PRO A 212 11.97 4.31 -18.38
CA PRO A 212 12.28 5.35 -17.41
C PRO A 212 11.41 5.23 -16.14
N PHE A 213 11.34 4.05 -15.56
CA PHE A 213 10.47 3.79 -14.41
C PHE A 213 11.25 3.80 -13.08
N MET A 214 10.54 4.10 -12.00
CA MET A 214 11.06 3.89 -10.64
C MET A 214 11.14 2.40 -10.33
N GLU A 215 11.97 2.03 -9.37
CA GLU A 215 12.01 0.68 -8.84
C GLU A 215 11.04 0.51 -7.66
N PRO A 216 10.52 -0.71 -7.41
CA PRO A 216 9.68 -1.00 -6.23
C PRO A 216 10.30 -0.55 -4.91
N THR A 217 11.64 -0.59 -4.82
CA THR A 217 12.40 -0.14 -3.65
C THR A 217 12.33 1.37 -3.42
N ASP A 218 12.07 2.18 -4.45
CA ASP A 218 11.91 3.62 -4.29
C ASP A 218 10.60 3.94 -3.55
N ILE A 219 9.55 3.16 -3.86
CA ILE A 219 8.28 3.28 -3.15
C ILE A 219 8.41 2.78 -1.70
N ALA A 220 9.18 1.70 -1.48
CA ALA A 220 9.48 1.21 -0.14
C ALA A 220 10.20 2.27 0.72
N ARG A 221 11.17 3.00 0.15
CA ARG A 221 11.85 4.12 0.82
C ARG A 221 10.91 5.28 1.13
N ALA A 222 9.98 5.59 0.22
CA ALA A 222 8.98 6.64 0.47
C ALA A 222 8.05 6.29 1.65
N VAL A 223 7.63 5.02 1.76
CA VAL A 223 6.87 4.52 2.91
C VAL A 223 7.70 4.58 4.19
N ASP A 224 8.94 4.07 4.18
CA ASP A 224 9.86 4.11 5.32
C ASP A 224 10.04 5.55 5.84
N TYR A 225 10.35 6.48 4.93
CA TYR A 225 10.47 7.89 5.28
C TYR A 225 9.18 8.46 5.91
N THR A 226 8.02 8.12 5.36
CA THR A 226 6.71 8.54 5.89
C THR A 226 6.51 8.04 7.33
N LEU A 227 6.78 6.76 7.59
CA LEU A 227 6.62 6.15 8.90
C LEU A 227 7.60 6.71 9.94
N ARG A 228 8.81 7.10 9.52
CA ARG A 228 9.84 7.70 10.39
C ARG A 228 9.59 9.16 10.74
N GLN A 229 8.64 9.82 10.10
CA GLN A 229 8.33 11.21 10.42
C GLN A 229 7.93 11.37 11.90
N PRO A 230 8.42 12.42 12.59
CA PRO A 230 8.01 12.68 13.96
C PRO A 230 6.49 12.87 14.05
N ARG A 231 5.88 12.43 15.15
CA ARG A 231 4.42 12.44 15.32
C ARG A 231 3.76 13.81 15.19
N ARG A 232 4.49 14.90 15.34
CA ARG A 232 4.02 16.28 15.11
C ARG A 232 3.89 16.66 13.64
N MET A 233 4.43 15.82 12.72
CA MET A 233 4.43 16.04 11.28
C MET A 233 3.51 15.03 10.60
N ARG A 234 2.79 15.45 9.59
CA ARG A 234 1.98 14.62 8.71
C ARG A 234 2.18 15.02 7.26
N THR A 235 2.13 14.05 6.39
CA THR A 235 2.12 14.21 4.94
C THR A 235 0.80 13.66 4.44
N GLU A 236 0.01 14.45 3.73
CA GLU A 236 -1.30 14.01 3.24
C GLU A 236 -1.17 13.25 1.91
N LEU A 237 -0.40 13.83 0.99
CA LEU A 237 -0.16 13.27 -0.33
C LEU A 237 1.30 13.45 -0.71
N TRP A 238 1.89 12.39 -1.27
CA TRP A 238 3.23 12.40 -1.82
C TRP A 238 3.22 11.79 -3.23
N THR A 239 3.50 12.57 -4.24
CA THR A 239 3.69 12.09 -5.62
C THR A 239 5.16 11.80 -5.87
N THR A 240 5.44 10.69 -6.53
CA THR A 240 6.79 10.27 -6.89
C THR A 240 6.87 9.96 -8.38
N TRP A 241 7.95 10.42 -9.02
CA TRP A 241 8.17 10.32 -10.45
C TRP A 241 9.59 9.86 -10.73
N SER A 242 9.78 9.11 -11.81
CA SER A 242 11.11 8.94 -12.37
C SER A 242 11.59 10.26 -13.00
N MET A 243 12.88 10.56 -12.84
CA MET A 243 13.46 11.76 -13.48
C MET A 243 13.43 11.73 -15.00
N ALA A 244 13.29 10.55 -15.59
CA ALA A 244 13.26 10.35 -17.03
C ALA A 244 11.83 10.20 -17.60
N GLU A 245 10.80 10.22 -16.75
CA GLU A 245 9.40 10.14 -17.16
C GLU A 245 8.92 11.54 -17.59
N GLU A 246 8.46 11.67 -18.83
CA GLU A 246 7.87 12.89 -19.35
C GLU A 246 6.37 12.95 -18.97
N HIS A 247 5.88 14.16 -18.64
CA HIS A 247 4.48 14.42 -18.25
C HIS A 247 3.58 14.61 -19.47
#